data_3cec381092e7dfcfa3291a9a6983e052
#
_entry.id   3cec381092e7dfcfa3291a9a6983e052
#
_cell.length_a   1.000
_cell.length_b   1.000
_cell.length_c   1.000
_cell.angle_alpha   90.00
_cell.angle_beta   90.00
_cell.angle_gamma   90.00
#
_symmetry.space_group_name_H-M   'P 1'
#
loop_
_entity.id
_entity.type
_entity.pdbx_description
1 polymer ?
#
loop_
_entity_poly.entity_id
_entity_poly.type
_entity_poly.pdbx_seq_one_letter_code
_entity_poly.pdbx_strand_id
1 'polypeptide(L)'
;VNLDMSDGALRIGQQNHQLNGCAEGVRFMAHDLFKSWGKVKRFAPYDTIVADPPSYQKGSFVATKDYERLLRHLPDLCEDGTDVLLCLNAPELSLSYLQALVATHASALHLVRQVENPVAFADRSGDRALKVLHYTFRT
;
A
#
# COMPACT_ATOMS: atom_id res chain seq x y z
N VAL A 1 -0.31 3.90 -11.62
CA VAL A 1 -1.08 4.98 -10.98
C VAL A 1 -0.43 5.31 -9.64
N ASN A 2 -0.19 6.59 -9.38
CA ASN A 2 0.28 7.11 -8.09
C ASN A 2 -0.87 7.90 -7.46
N LEU A 3 -1.28 7.55 -6.26
CA LEU A 3 -2.33 8.23 -5.52
C LEU A 3 -1.80 8.68 -4.17
N ASP A 4 -1.91 9.96 -3.88
CA ASP A 4 -1.56 10.59 -2.62
C ASP A 4 -2.47 11.81 -2.40
N MET A 5 -2.68 12.21 -1.16
CA MET A 5 -3.41 13.45 -0.85
C MET A 5 -2.54 14.70 -1.06
N SER A 6 -1.21 14.55 -1.01
CA SER A 6 -0.25 15.63 -1.18
C SER A 6 0.06 15.88 -2.65
N ASP A 7 -0.47 16.96 -3.20
CA ASP A 7 -0.12 17.43 -4.54
C ASP A 7 1.39 17.74 -4.66
N GLY A 8 2.00 18.21 -3.58
CA GLY A 8 3.46 18.44 -3.53
C GLY A 8 4.27 17.15 -3.70
N ALA A 9 3.90 16.08 -2.99
CA ALA A 9 4.57 14.78 -3.12
C ALA A 9 4.40 14.22 -4.55
N LEU A 10 3.22 14.34 -5.12
CA LEU A 10 2.95 13.87 -6.49
C LEU A 10 3.75 14.68 -7.54
N ARG A 11 3.95 15.99 -7.35
CA ARG A 11 4.82 16.78 -8.23
C ARG A 11 6.27 16.30 -8.20
N ILE A 12 6.80 15.97 -7.02
CA ILE A 12 8.13 15.37 -6.90
C ILE A 12 8.16 14.01 -7.61
N GLY A 13 7.13 13.19 -7.42
CA GLY A 13 6.97 11.92 -8.14
C GLY A 13 7.01 12.11 -9.66
N GLN A 14 6.30 13.09 -10.21
CA GLN A 14 6.31 13.42 -11.63
C GLN A 14 7.71 13.80 -12.13
N GLN A 15 8.43 14.64 -11.38
CA GLN A 15 9.80 15.01 -11.71
C GLN A 15 10.74 13.79 -11.71
N ASN A 16 10.60 12.90 -10.72
CA ASN A 16 11.38 11.68 -10.65
C ASN A 16 11.13 10.77 -11.86
N HIS A 17 9.88 10.59 -12.27
CA HIS A 17 9.55 9.83 -13.47
C HIS A 17 10.13 10.44 -14.74
N GLN A 18 10.10 11.77 -14.88
CA GLN A 18 10.71 12.49 -16.01
C GLN A 18 12.22 12.29 -16.04
N LEU A 19 12.90 12.45 -14.89
CA LEU A 19 14.35 12.27 -14.77
C LEU A 19 14.80 10.84 -15.10
N ASN A 20 13.96 9.85 -14.88
CA ASN A 20 14.23 8.44 -15.17
C ASN A 20 13.69 7.98 -16.55
N GLY A 21 13.17 8.88 -17.36
CA GLY A 21 12.69 8.56 -18.70
C GLY A 21 11.44 7.66 -18.73
N CYS A 22 10.70 7.56 -17.62
CA CYS A 22 9.52 6.71 -17.48
C CYS A 22 8.23 7.51 -17.17
N ALA A 23 8.09 8.68 -17.78
CA ALA A 23 6.93 9.55 -17.56
C ALA A 23 5.70 9.13 -18.37
N GLU A 24 5.87 8.39 -19.46
CA GLU A 24 4.76 7.97 -20.31
C GLU A 24 3.86 6.94 -19.62
N GLY A 25 2.55 7.06 -19.79
CA GLY A 25 1.56 6.17 -19.24
C GLY A 25 1.33 6.30 -17.73
N VAL A 26 2.12 7.12 -17.03
CA VAL A 26 2.00 7.30 -15.58
C VAL A 26 0.89 8.29 -15.23
N ARG A 27 0.07 7.93 -14.24
CA ARG A 27 -1.02 8.77 -13.74
C ARG A 27 -0.75 9.17 -12.29
N PHE A 28 -0.99 10.44 -11.98
CA PHE A 28 -0.86 11.01 -10.65
C PHE A 28 -2.20 11.58 -10.21
N MET A 29 -2.66 11.21 -9.04
CA MET A 29 -4.00 11.53 -8.54
C MET A 29 -3.89 12.13 -7.13
N ALA A 30 -4.05 13.46 -7.01
CA ALA A 30 -4.08 14.17 -5.73
C ALA A 30 -5.45 14.00 -5.08
N HIS A 31 -5.71 12.84 -4.47
CA HIS A 31 -7.02 12.48 -3.95
C HIS A 31 -6.93 11.72 -2.62
N ASP A 32 -7.97 11.89 -1.82
CA ASP A 32 -8.27 11.00 -0.70
C ASP A 32 -8.69 9.63 -1.26
N LEU A 33 -7.93 8.58 -0.91
CA LEU A 33 -8.16 7.20 -1.36
C LEU A 33 -9.60 6.75 -1.05
N PHE A 34 -10.07 7.00 0.17
CA PHE A 34 -11.38 6.54 0.61
C PHE A 34 -12.57 7.21 -0.09
N LYS A 35 -12.32 8.32 -0.76
CA LYS A 35 -13.32 9.01 -1.60
C LYS A 35 -13.11 8.76 -3.09
N SER A 36 -12.11 7.96 -3.46
CA SER A 36 -11.66 7.86 -4.86
C SER A 36 -11.58 6.43 -5.40
N TRP A 37 -12.12 5.45 -4.69
CA TRP A 37 -12.10 4.04 -5.12
C TRP A 37 -12.63 3.85 -6.55
N GLY A 38 -13.75 4.50 -6.90
CA GLY A 38 -14.29 4.43 -8.25
C GLY A 38 -13.36 4.98 -9.33
N LYS A 39 -12.47 5.94 -8.98
CA LYS A 39 -11.46 6.46 -9.92
C LYS A 39 -10.31 5.45 -10.07
N VAL A 40 -9.86 4.86 -8.96
CA VAL A 40 -8.78 3.85 -8.96
C VAL A 40 -9.22 2.59 -9.71
N LYS A 41 -10.43 2.12 -9.47
CA LYS A 41 -11.03 0.95 -10.15
C LYS A 41 -11.10 1.08 -11.68
N ARG A 42 -11.14 2.30 -12.23
CA ARG A 42 -11.18 2.49 -13.70
C ARG A 42 -9.91 2.03 -14.41
N PHE A 43 -8.83 1.84 -13.67
CA PHE A 43 -7.53 1.39 -14.18
C PHE A 43 -7.19 -0.02 -13.75
N ALA A 44 -8.07 -0.67 -12.97
CA ALA A 44 -7.92 -2.06 -12.59
C ALA A 44 -8.21 -3.00 -13.78
N PRO A 45 -7.70 -4.24 -13.76
CA PRO A 45 -6.83 -4.79 -12.73
C PRO A 45 -5.40 -4.23 -12.77
N TYR A 46 -4.68 -4.36 -11.65
CA TYR A 46 -3.28 -3.96 -11.53
C TYR A 46 -2.40 -5.20 -11.39
N ASP A 47 -1.25 -5.22 -12.07
CA ASP A 47 -0.23 -6.27 -11.92
C ASP A 47 0.44 -6.22 -10.54
N THR A 48 0.65 -5.00 -10.03
CA THR A 48 1.29 -4.77 -8.73
C THR A 48 0.62 -3.61 -8.00
N ILE A 49 0.35 -3.82 -6.71
CA ILE A 49 -0.17 -2.79 -5.80
C ILE A 49 0.79 -2.61 -4.64
N VAL A 50 1.20 -1.37 -4.39
CA VAL A 50 1.95 -0.98 -3.18
C VAL A 50 1.04 -0.13 -2.31
N ALA A 51 0.72 -0.63 -1.12
CA ALA A 51 -0.07 0.07 -0.12
C ALA A 51 0.84 0.44 1.07
N ASP A 52 1.27 1.70 1.10
CA ASP A 52 2.14 2.27 2.13
C ASP A 52 1.48 3.49 2.79
N PRO A 53 0.37 3.27 3.53
CA PRO A 53 -0.30 4.36 4.21
C PRO A 53 0.48 4.81 5.45
N PRO A 54 0.30 6.06 5.91
CA PRO A 54 0.87 6.51 7.17
C PRO A 54 0.28 5.71 8.35
N SER A 55 1.03 5.60 9.46
CA SER A 55 0.48 5.01 10.70
C SER A 55 -0.63 5.85 11.30
N TYR A 56 -0.43 7.16 11.29
CA TYR A 56 -1.39 8.16 11.75
C TYR A 56 -1.22 9.47 10.99
N GLN A 57 -2.29 9.94 10.39
CA GLN A 57 -2.37 11.27 9.79
C GLN A 57 -3.73 11.87 10.12
N LYS A 58 -3.73 12.94 10.91
CA LYS A 58 -4.96 13.62 11.38
C LYS A 58 -5.88 13.96 10.21
N GLY A 59 -7.12 13.48 10.29
CA GLY A 59 -8.16 13.74 9.27
C GLY A 59 -8.04 12.92 7.98
N SER A 60 -7.06 12.00 7.88
CA SER A 60 -6.83 11.21 6.69
C SER A 60 -6.76 9.71 6.96
N PHE A 61 -5.84 9.25 7.81
CA PHE A 61 -5.61 7.83 8.03
C PHE A 61 -5.22 7.51 9.48
N VAL A 62 -5.83 6.47 10.03
CA VAL A 62 -5.47 5.87 11.32
C VAL A 62 -5.37 4.37 11.12
N ALA A 63 -4.17 3.79 11.23
CA ALA A 63 -3.90 2.39 10.89
C ALA A 63 -4.86 1.40 11.55
N THR A 64 -5.19 1.59 12.84
CA THR A 64 -6.10 0.71 13.59
C THR A 64 -7.55 0.72 13.12
N LYS A 65 -7.95 1.69 12.30
CA LYS A 65 -9.33 1.84 11.80
C LYS A 65 -9.42 1.72 10.29
N ASP A 66 -8.44 2.31 9.60
CA ASP A 66 -8.55 2.54 8.16
C ASP A 66 -7.83 1.47 7.35
N TYR A 67 -6.90 0.70 7.95
CA TYR A 67 -6.25 -0.41 7.27
C TYR A 67 -7.25 -1.51 6.86
N GLU A 68 -8.20 -1.82 7.72
CA GLU A 68 -9.32 -2.71 7.39
C GLU A 68 -10.11 -2.22 6.17
N ARG A 69 -10.39 -0.91 6.10
CA ARG A 69 -11.12 -0.31 4.98
C ARG A 69 -10.34 -0.42 3.67
N LEU A 70 -9.02 -0.22 3.74
CA LEU A 70 -8.12 -0.41 2.61
C LEU A 70 -8.20 -1.87 2.10
N LEU A 71 -8.02 -2.83 2.99
CA LEU A 71 -7.99 -4.26 2.65
C LEU A 71 -9.29 -4.74 1.99
N ARG A 72 -10.44 -4.26 2.44
CA ARG A 72 -11.75 -4.64 1.86
C ARG A 72 -11.89 -4.27 0.39
N HIS A 73 -11.16 -3.27 -0.09
CA HIS A 73 -11.23 -2.80 -1.47
C HIS A 73 -10.12 -3.35 -2.37
N LEU A 74 -9.05 -3.91 -1.81
CA LEU A 74 -7.94 -4.43 -2.61
C LEU A 74 -8.36 -5.52 -3.59
N PRO A 75 -9.20 -6.52 -3.21
CA PRO A 75 -9.63 -7.56 -4.15
C PRO A 75 -10.29 -7.02 -5.42
N ASP A 76 -10.97 -5.89 -5.32
CA ASP A 76 -11.61 -5.24 -6.47
C ASP A 76 -10.63 -4.61 -7.47
N LEU A 77 -9.36 -4.54 -7.11
CA LEU A 77 -8.28 -3.95 -7.91
C LEU A 77 -7.36 -5.02 -8.50
N CYS A 78 -7.53 -6.29 -8.08
CA CYS A 78 -6.65 -7.40 -8.41
C CYS A 78 -7.27 -8.32 -9.45
N GLU A 79 -6.40 -9.04 -10.14
CA GLU A 79 -6.70 -10.28 -10.86
C GLU A 79 -5.78 -11.39 -10.38
N ASP A 80 -6.02 -12.62 -10.79
CA ASP A 80 -5.20 -13.77 -10.40
C ASP A 80 -3.73 -13.54 -10.74
N GLY A 81 -2.86 -13.63 -9.75
CA GLY A 81 -1.43 -13.34 -9.90
C GLY A 81 -1.01 -11.91 -9.57
N THR A 82 -1.93 -10.98 -9.26
CA THR A 82 -1.56 -9.62 -8.81
C THR A 82 -0.67 -9.69 -7.56
N ASP A 83 0.47 -9.01 -7.60
CA ASP A 83 1.35 -8.84 -6.45
C ASP A 83 0.91 -7.65 -5.59
N VAL A 84 0.83 -7.85 -4.27
CA VAL A 84 0.44 -6.80 -3.33
C VAL A 84 1.48 -6.66 -2.22
N LEU A 85 2.09 -5.48 -2.13
CA LEU A 85 2.96 -5.09 -1.02
C LEU A 85 2.16 -4.29 0.00
N LEU A 86 2.06 -4.79 1.23
CA LEU A 86 1.42 -4.11 2.35
C LEU A 86 2.48 -3.63 3.33
N CYS A 87 2.54 -2.32 3.55
CA CYS A 87 3.46 -1.69 4.48
C CYS A 87 2.70 -1.23 5.74
N LEU A 88 3.25 -1.53 6.92
CA LEU A 88 2.72 -1.08 8.20
C LEU A 88 3.84 -0.40 9.01
N ASN A 89 3.85 0.92 8.96
CA ASN A 89 4.78 1.76 9.71
C ASN A 89 4.13 2.23 11.03
N ALA A 90 3.75 1.29 11.87
CA ALA A 90 3.16 1.52 13.19
C ALA A 90 3.92 0.68 14.22
N PRO A 91 4.84 1.30 15.01
CA PRO A 91 5.69 0.56 15.95
C PRO A 91 4.92 -0.20 17.04
N GLU A 92 3.70 0.23 17.34
CA GLU A 92 2.82 -0.38 18.34
C GLU A 92 2.01 -1.56 17.79
N LEU A 93 1.94 -1.74 16.48
CA LEU A 93 1.19 -2.81 15.84
C LEU A 93 2.13 -3.92 15.36
N SER A 94 1.81 -5.15 15.70
CA SER A 94 2.62 -6.33 15.36
C SER A 94 2.43 -6.78 13.90
N LEU A 95 3.34 -7.62 13.44
CA LEU A 95 3.21 -8.32 12.17
C LEU A 95 1.95 -9.19 12.13
N SER A 96 1.68 -9.92 13.22
CA SER A 96 0.50 -10.77 13.35
C SER A 96 -0.81 -9.98 13.31
N TYR A 97 -0.81 -8.74 13.79
CA TYR A 97 -1.96 -7.84 13.63
C TYR A 97 -2.30 -7.62 12.15
N LEU A 98 -1.31 -7.27 11.32
CA LEU A 98 -1.53 -7.08 9.88
C LEU A 98 -1.99 -8.37 9.19
N GLN A 99 -1.37 -9.50 9.51
CA GLN A 99 -1.74 -10.81 8.96
C GLN A 99 -3.19 -11.19 9.32
N ALA A 100 -3.60 -10.95 10.56
CA ALA A 100 -4.99 -11.20 10.98
C ALA A 100 -6.01 -10.32 10.25
N LEU A 101 -5.69 -9.04 10.01
CA LEU A 101 -6.53 -8.16 9.21
C LEU A 101 -6.66 -8.66 7.77
N VAL A 102 -5.56 -9.08 7.15
CA VAL A 102 -5.59 -9.63 5.77
C VAL A 102 -6.45 -10.89 5.72
N ALA A 103 -6.25 -11.83 6.65
CA ALA A 103 -7.03 -13.06 6.70
C ALA A 103 -8.53 -12.81 6.84
N THR A 104 -8.91 -11.73 7.55
CA THR A 104 -10.31 -11.39 7.79
C THR A 104 -10.95 -10.61 6.64
N HIS A 105 -10.21 -9.69 6.03
CA HIS A 105 -10.80 -8.68 5.13
C HIS A 105 -10.37 -8.81 3.66
N ALA A 106 -9.33 -9.60 3.39
CA ALA A 106 -8.79 -9.83 2.05
C ALA A 106 -8.22 -11.26 1.93
N SER A 107 -9.02 -12.27 2.26
CA SER A 107 -8.61 -13.69 2.34
C SER A 107 -8.08 -14.27 1.03
N ALA A 108 -8.39 -13.66 -0.12
CA ALA A 108 -7.83 -14.01 -1.42
C ALA A 108 -6.36 -13.55 -1.61
N LEU A 109 -5.80 -12.79 -0.65
CA LEU A 109 -4.39 -12.46 -0.61
C LEU A 109 -3.61 -13.54 0.13
N HIS A 110 -2.75 -14.26 -0.58
CA HIS A 110 -1.90 -15.32 -0.05
C HIS A 110 -0.50 -14.79 0.23
N LEU A 111 -0.04 -14.95 1.46
CA LEU A 111 1.29 -14.50 1.88
C LEU A 111 2.38 -15.24 1.10
N VAL A 112 3.23 -14.48 0.42
CA VAL A 112 4.43 -14.99 -0.27
C VAL A 112 5.61 -14.94 0.69
N ARG A 113 5.88 -13.77 1.28
CA ARG A 113 7.00 -13.57 2.23
C ARG A 113 6.84 -12.27 3.02
N GLN A 114 7.55 -12.19 4.13
CA GLN A 114 7.94 -10.92 4.74
C GLN A 114 9.16 -10.38 3.99
N VAL A 115 9.14 -9.08 3.68
CA VAL A 115 10.29 -8.38 3.11
C VAL A 115 11.07 -7.77 4.26
N GLU A 116 12.33 -8.14 4.40
CA GLU A 116 13.21 -7.60 5.44
C GLU A 116 13.65 -6.18 5.11
N ASN A 117 13.81 -5.36 6.14
CA ASN A 117 14.36 -4.02 5.98
C ASN A 117 15.84 -4.12 5.60
N PRO A 118 16.33 -3.27 4.68
CA PRO A 118 17.74 -3.23 4.33
C PRO A 118 18.62 -2.96 5.57
N VAL A 119 19.76 -3.62 5.65
CA VAL A 119 20.69 -3.47 6.78
C VAL A 119 21.08 -2.01 7.04
N ALA A 120 21.19 -1.21 5.98
CA ALA A 120 21.47 0.23 6.08
C ALA A 120 20.34 1.03 6.78
N PHE A 121 19.14 0.48 6.88
CA PHE A 121 17.96 1.07 7.52
C PHE A 121 17.41 0.17 8.63
N ALA A 122 18.30 -0.58 9.30
CA ALA A 122 17.92 -1.41 10.41
C ALA A 122 17.35 -0.57 11.56
N ASP A 123 16.19 -0.97 12.08
CA ASP A 123 15.63 -0.38 13.28
C ASP A 123 16.36 -0.88 14.54
N ARG A 124 16.30 -0.12 15.63
CA ARG A 124 16.84 -0.52 16.93
C ARG A 124 16.12 -1.73 17.53
N SER A 125 14.88 -1.96 17.14
CA SER A 125 14.06 -3.09 17.57
C SER A 125 13.29 -3.62 16.37
N GLY A 126 13.54 -4.88 16.02
CA GLY A 126 12.89 -5.54 14.89
C GLY A 126 11.35 -5.53 14.98
N ASP A 127 10.80 -5.68 16.19
CA ASP A 127 9.34 -5.68 16.41
C ASP A 127 8.70 -4.32 16.14
N ARG A 128 9.47 -3.24 16.27
CA ARG A 128 9.01 -1.85 16.04
C ARG A 128 9.30 -1.34 14.64
N ALA A 129 10.12 -2.06 13.90
CA ALA A 129 10.50 -1.73 12.53
C ALA A 129 9.31 -1.66 11.59
N LEU A 130 9.50 -1.04 10.43
CA LEU A 130 8.57 -1.10 9.31
C LEU A 130 8.31 -2.58 8.95
N LYS A 131 7.05 -2.97 8.90
CA LYS A 131 6.62 -4.30 8.45
C LYS A 131 6.21 -4.21 7.00
N VAL A 132 6.82 -5.03 6.15
CA VAL A 132 6.46 -5.14 4.74
C VAL A 132 6.14 -6.58 4.43
N LEU A 133 4.91 -6.83 3.99
CA LEU A 133 4.42 -8.15 3.60
C LEU A 133 4.10 -8.17 2.11
N HIS A 134 4.65 -9.16 1.43
CA HIS A 134 4.34 -9.44 0.04
C HIS A 134 3.29 -10.55 -0.05
N TYR A 135 2.19 -10.24 -0.70
CA TYR A 135 1.11 -11.15 -0.99
C TYR A 135 0.94 -11.31 -2.50
N THR A 136 0.34 -12.41 -2.92
CA THR A 136 -0.22 -12.61 -4.25
C THR A 136 -1.72 -12.84 -4.15
N PHE A 137 -2.48 -12.24 -5.05
CA PHE A 137 -3.91 -12.47 -5.13
C PHE A 137 -4.20 -13.75 -5.90
N ARG A 138 -5.13 -14.56 -5.40
CA ARG A 138 -5.60 -15.80 -6.04
C ARG A 138 -7.10 -15.94 -5.85
N THR A 139 -7.80 -16.23 -6.92
CA THR A 139 -9.24 -16.56 -6.93
C THR A 139 -9.51 -18.04 -6.71
#